data_748e903457a5b140c5f01fe61ac333fa
#
_entry.id   748e903457a5b140c5f01fe61ac333fa
#
_cell.length_a   1.000
_cell.length_b   1.000
_cell.length_c   1.000
_cell.angle_alpha   90.00
_cell.angle_beta   90.00
_cell.angle_gamma   90.00
#
_symmetry.space_group_name_H-M   'P 1'
#
loop_
_entity.id
_entity.type
_entity.pdbx_description
1 polymer ?
#
loop_
_entity_poly.entity_id
_entity_poly.type
_entity_poly.pdbx_seq_one_letter_code
_entity_poly.pdbx_strand_id
1 'polypeptide(L)'
;GNPFFDSLESLLSHAIFAIPGIKGITFGLGFEETLLTGSQNPHIGGIAGGISNGDPVSFQIAVKPTPTVGGHGRHDACFALRVPVVAEAVTAIVLADLSMTPA
;
A
#
# COMPACT_ATOMS: atom_id res chain seq x y z
N GLY A 1 5.03 7.87 -11.20
CA GLY A 1 4.05 8.83 -10.70
C GLY A 1 4.43 10.26 -11.00
N ASN A 2 3.50 11.14 -10.74
CA ASN A 2 3.66 12.58 -10.91
C ASN A 2 3.37 13.28 -9.59
N PRO A 3 3.91 14.50 -9.36
CA PRO A 3 3.63 15.25 -8.13
C PRO A 3 2.15 15.50 -7.91
N PHE A 4 1.80 15.81 -6.65
CA PHE A 4 0.46 16.06 -6.16
C PHE A 4 -0.41 14.81 -6.21
N PHE A 5 -1.54 14.89 -6.91
CA PHE A 5 -2.58 13.85 -6.84
C PHE A 5 -2.19 12.54 -7.51
N ASP A 6 -1.23 12.57 -8.40
CA ASP A 6 -0.81 11.40 -9.18
C ASP A 6 0.53 10.85 -8.73
N SER A 7 0.93 11.11 -7.48
CA SER A 7 2.10 10.46 -6.90
C SER A 7 1.88 8.95 -6.89
N LEU A 8 2.95 8.19 -6.95
CA LEU A 8 2.86 6.73 -6.91
C LEU A 8 2.16 6.26 -5.63
N GLU A 9 2.47 6.91 -4.50
CA GLU A 9 1.81 6.60 -3.22
C GLU A 9 0.31 6.86 -3.29
N SER A 10 -0.12 7.95 -3.90
CA SER A 10 -1.53 8.27 -4.05
C SER A 10 -2.25 7.26 -4.91
N LEU A 11 -1.66 6.87 -6.03
CA LEU A 11 -2.29 5.93 -6.96
C LEU A 11 -2.35 4.53 -6.38
N LEU A 12 -1.29 4.07 -5.70
CA LEU A 12 -1.30 2.79 -5.01
C LEU A 12 -2.33 2.79 -3.89
N SER A 13 -2.36 3.85 -3.08
CA SER A 13 -3.32 3.95 -1.97
C SER A 13 -4.75 3.96 -2.46
N HIS A 14 -5.03 4.72 -3.51
CA HIS A 14 -6.36 4.77 -4.13
C HIS A 14 -6.83 3.37 -4.53
N ALA A 15 -5.98 2.62 -5.19
CA ALA A 15 -6.33 1.28 -5.64
C ALA A 15 -6.42 0.27 -4.48
N ILE A 16 -5.48 0.32 -3.54
CA ILE A 16 -5.44 -0.61 -2.39
C ILE A 16 -6.66 -0.38 -1.49
N PHE A 17 -7.04 0.87 -1.23
CA PHE A 17 -8.22 1.14 -0.42
C PHE A 17 -9.53 0.70 -1.06
N ALA A 18 -9.55 0.42 -2.36
CA ALA A 18 -10.71 -0.17 -3.00
C ALA A 18 -10.93 -1.62 -2.58
N ILE A 19 -9.93 -2.28 -2.02
CA ILE A 19 -10.06 -3.64 -1.50
C ILE A 19 -10.83 -3.59 -0.19
N PRO A 20 -11.93 -4.36 -0.06
CA PRO A 20 -12.70 -4.37 1.19
C PRO A 20 -11.85 -4.78 2.39
N GLY A 21 -12.03 -4.09 3.49
CA GLY A 21 -11.36 -4.43 4.75
C GLY A 21 -10.01 -3.77 4.96
N ILE A 22 -9.51 -3.00 4.02
CA ILE A 22 -8.27 -2.24 4.19
C ILE A 22 -8.54 -1.03 5.08
N LYS A 23 -7.70 -0.84 6.10
CA LYS A 23 -7.83 0.25 7.07
C LYS A 23 -6.68 1.22 7.05
N GLY A 24 -5.58 0.86 6.46
CA GLY A 24 -4.43 1.76 6.40
C GLY A 24 -3.37 1.25 5.44
N ILE A 25 -2.50 2.16 5.05
CA ILE A 25 -1.33 1.85 4.23
C ILE A 25 -0.20 2.77 4.68
N THR A 26 1.02 2.24 4.75
CA THR A 26 2.22 3.02 5.01
C THR A 26 3.30 2.65 4.00
N PHE A 27 4.10 3.63 3.63
CA PHE A 27 5.20 3.44 2.68
C PHE A 27 6.54 3.54 3.40
N GLY A 28 7.48 2.67 3.04
CA GLY A 28 8.76 2.59 3.72
C GLY A 28 8.56 2.25 5.19
N LEU A 29 9.16 3.03 6.07
CA LEU A 29 9.02 2.88 7.51
C LEU A 29 7.76 3.55 8.07
N GLY A 30 7.03 4.30 7.24
CA GLY A 30 5.79 4.96 7.66
C GLY A 30 6.05 6.01 8.73
N PHE A 31 5.28 5.96 9.81
CA PHE A 31 5.42 6.93 10.90
C PHE A 31 6.78 6.89 11.60
N GLU A 32 7.47 5.77 11.56
CA GLU A 32 8.79 5.64 12.19
C GLU A 32 9.83 6.55 11.53
N GLU A 33 9.62 6.94 10.28
CA GLU A 33 10.53 7.84 9.59
C GLU A 33 10.60 9.21 10.25
N THR A 34 9.55 9.61 10.96
CA THR A 34 9.52 10.90 11.65
C THR A 34 10.50 10.97 12.82
N LEU A 35 10.97 9.83 13.29
CA LEU A 35 11.92 9.72 14.39
C LEU A 35 13.38 9.69 13.91
N LEU A 36 13.60 9.67 12.60
CA LEU A 36 14.92 9.48 12.02
C LEU A 36 15.37 10.75 11.29
N THR A 37 16.67 10.98 11.31
CA THR A 37 17.28 11.98 10.43
C THR A 37 17.41 11.40 9.02
N GLY A 38 17.62 12.23 8.01
CA GLY A 38 17.78 11.76 6.65
C GLY A 38 18.92 10.76 6.48
N SER A 39 20.02 10.91 7.27
CA SER A 39 21.13 9.98 7.23
C SER A 39 20.81 8.64 7.90
N GLN A 40 19.84 8.61 8.81
CA GLN A 40 19.42 7.39 9.51
C GLN A 40 18.37 6.62 8.72
N ASN A 41 17.77 7.21 7.69
CA ASN A 41 16.70 6.61 6.91
C ASN A 41 17.13 6.51 5.44
N PRO A 42 18.01 5.56 5.09
CA PRO A 42 18.44 5.37 3.70
C PRO A 42 17.36 4.76 2.81
N HIS A 43 16.31 4.18 3.42
CA HIS A 43 15.26 3.46 2.69
C HIS A 43 13.92 4.16 2.84
N ILE A 44 13.59 4.98 1.86
CA ILE A 44 12.31 5.72 1.83
C ILE A 44 11.20 4.96 1.10
N GLY A 45 11.32 3.66 0.99
CA GLY A 45 10.30 2.81 0.37
C GLY A 45 10.26 2.86 -1.15
N GLY A 46 11.32 3.34 -1.80
CA GLY A 46 11.43 3.35 -3.26
C GLY A 46 10.72 4.50 -3.94
N ILE A 47 10.14 5.42 -3.19
CA ILE A 47 9.40 6.57 -3.72
C ILE A 47 9.92 7.85 -3.08
N ALA A 48 10.34 8.80 -3.91
CA ALA A 48 10.80 10.12 -3.45
C ALA A 48 10.04 11.20 -4.21
N GLY A 49 9.41 12.12 -3.48
CA GLY A 49 8.63 13.18 -4.11
C GLY A 49 7.49 12.67 -5.00
N GLY A 50 6.95 11.50 -4.69
CA GLY A 50 5.86 10.89 -5.43
C GLY A 50 6.30 10.08 -6.66
N ILE A 51 7.60 10.01 -6.92
CA ILE A 51 8.17 9.35 -8.10
C ILE A 51 9.04 8.18 -7.66
N SER A 52 8.89 7.03 -8.30
CA SER A 52 9.75 5.88 -8.01
C SER A 52 11.21 6.22 -8.36
N ASN A 53 12.13 5.77 -7.49
CA ASN A 53 13.55 6.13 -7.61
C ASN A 53 14.44 4.97 -8.08
N GLY A 54 13.84 3.86 -8.49
CA GLY A 54 14.58 2.68 -8.93
C GLY A 54 14.85 1.66 -7.84
N ASP A 55 14.70 2.04 -6.57
CA ASP A 55 14.79 1.09 -5.47
C ASP A 55 13.47 0.30 -5.34
N PRO A 56 13.50 -0.85 -4.66
CA PRO A 56 12.26 -1.59 -4.40
C PRO A 56 11.23 -0.73 -3.68
N VAL A 57 10.02 -0.70 -4.20
CA VAL A 57 8.90 -0.03 -3.54
C VAL A 57 8.37 -0.94 -2.44
N SER A 58 8.35 -0.43 -1.22
CA SER A 58 7.86 -1.18 -0.06
C SER A 58 6.73 -0.44 0.64
N PHE A 59 5.71 -1.18 1.05
CA PHE A 59 4.61 -0.63 1.82
C PHE A 59 3.96 -1.74 2.65
N GLN A 60 3.22 -1.33 3.66
CA GLN A 60 2.48 -2.22 4.55
C GLN A 60 1.03 -1.81 4.54
N ILE A 61 0.14 -2.78 4.64
CA ILE A 61 -1.30 -2.52 4.70
C ILE A 61 -1.88 -3.09 6.00
N ALA A 62 -2.83 -2.36 6.56
CA ALA A 62 -3.57 -2.78 7.73
C ALA A 62 -4.95 -3.28 7.29
N VAL A 63 -5.30 -4.48 7.72
CA VAL A 63 -6.57 -5.12 7.38
C VAL A 63 -7.38 -5.24 8.66
N LYS A 64 -8.68 -4.96 8.59
CA LYS A 64 -9.54 -5.12 9.76
C LYS A 64 -9.58 -6.59 10.20
N PRO A 65 -9.72 -6.87 11.51
CA PRO A 65 -9.81 -8.23 11.98
C PRO A 65 -11.10 -8.90 11.49
N THR A 66 -11.05 -10.22 11.36
CA THR A 66 -12.23 -11.01 10.98
C THR A 66 -13.31 -10.86 12.05
N PRO A 67 -14.55 -10.52 11.67
CA PRO A 67 -15.63 -10.41 12.66
C PRO A 67 -15.93 -11.76 13.28
N THR A 68 -16.00 -11.80 14.61
CA THR A 68 -16.35 -13.01 15.37
C THR A 68 -17.49 -12.75 16.36
N VAL A 69 -18.28 -11.71 16.08
CA VAL A 69 -19.29 -11.25 17.01
C VAL A 69 -20.38 -12.31 17.21
N GLY A 70 -20.63 -12.64 18.48
CA GLY A 70 -21.74 -13.49 18.88
C GLY A 70 -21.53 -14.99 18.75
N GLY A 71 -20.50 -15.44 18.10
CA GLY A 71 -20.22 -16.86 17.92
C GLY A 71 -21.33 -17.64 17.20
N HIS A 72 -22.28 -16.93 16.62
CA HIS A 72 -23.42 -17.51 15.91
C HIS A 72 -23.40 -17.14 14.45
N GLY A 73 -23.92 -18.05 13.65
CA GLY A 73 -24.07 -17.81 12.24
C GLY A 73 -22.83 -18.15 11.43
N ARG A 74 -22.85 -17.66 10.22
CA ARG A 74 -21.82 -17.96 9.25
C ARG A 74 -20.58 -17.12 9.52
N HIS A 75 -19.47 -17.79 9.74
CA HIS A 75 -18.18 -17.14 9.88
C HIS A 75 -17.36 -17.41 8.62
N ASP A 76 -16.92 -16.37 7.97
CA ASP A 76 -15.96 -16.51 6.89
C ASP A 76 -14.58 -16.79 7.49
N ALA A 77 -13.78 -17.56 6.74
CA ALA A 77 -12.38 -17.70 7.10
C ALA A 77 -11.70 -16.33 7.11
N CYS A 78 -10.55 -16.24 7.80
CA CYS A 78 -9.80 -14.98 7.88
C CYS A 78 -9.50 -14.44 6.48
N PHE A 79 -10.23 -13.43 6.05
CA PHE A 79 -10.07 -12.89 4.71
C PHE A 79 -8.72 -12.17 4.52
N ALA A 80 -8.07 -11.79 5.62
CA ALA A 80 -6.74 -11.21 5.57
C ALA A 80 -5.73 -12.12 4.88
N LEU A 81 -5.94 -13.43 4.91
CA LEU A 81 -5.08 -14.38 4.20
C LEU A 81 -5.21 -14.28 2.69
N ARG A 82 -6.30 -13.72 2.18
CA ARG A 82 -6.54 -13.55 0.75
C ARG A 82 -6.10 -12.18 0.24
N VAL A 83 -5.97 -11.21 1.13
CA VAL A 83 -5.62 -9.84 0.76
C VAL A 83 -4.29 -9.72 0.03
N PRO A 84 -3.21 -10.44 0.44
CA PRO A 84 -1.94 -10.31 -0.27
C PRO A 84 -2.01 -10.61 -1.76
N VAL A 85 -2.77 -11.60 -2.16
CA VAL A 85 -2.94 -11.95 -3.58
C VAL A 85 -3.65 -10.83 -4.34
N VAL A 86 -4.72 -10.29 -3.75
CA VAL A 86 -5.49 -9.21 -4.36
C VAL A 86 -4.65 -7.93 -4.40
N ALA A 87 -3.94 -7.62 -3.33
CA ALA A 87 -3.07 -6.45 -3.25
C ALA A 87 -1.94 -6.52 -4.28
N GLU A 88 -1.37 -7.69 -4.48
CA GLU A 88 -0.35 -7.91 -5.50
C GLU A 88 -0.91 -7.65 -6.90
N ALA A 89 -2.08 -8.18 -7.20
CA ALA A 89 -2.73 -7.97 -8.49
C ALA A 89 -3.05 -6.50 -8.73
N VAL A 90 -3.61 -5.83 -7.74
CA VAL A 90 -3.96 -4.40 -7.81
C VAL A 90 -2.70 -3.54 -8.01
N THR A 91 -1.63 -3.84 -7.28
CA THR A 91 -0.35 -3.15 -7.41
C THR A 91 0.21 -3.32 -8.83
N ALA A 92 0.15 -4.54 -9.36
CA ALA A 92 0.61 -4.81 -10.72
C ALA A 92 -0.17 -4.00 -11.75
N ILE A 93 -1.48 -3.86 -11.58
CA ILE A 93 -2.33 -3.07 -12.46
C ILE A 93 -1.91 -1.59 -12.44
N VAL A 94 -1.70 -1.03 -11.25
CA VAL A 94 -1.28 0.37 -11.10
C VAL A 94 0.06 0.61 -11.77
N LEU A 95 1.04 -0.27 -11.51
CA LEU A 95 2.38 -0.13 -12.09
C LEU A 95 2.37 -0.29 -13.61
N ALA A 96 1.58 -1.23 -14.12
CA ALA A 96 1.44 -1.44 -15.55
C ALA A 96 0.82 -0.21 -16.23
N ASP A 97 -0.23 0.35 -15.62
CA ASP A 97 -0.87 1.56 -16.13
C ASP A 97 0.11 2.73 -16.19
N LEU A 98 0.86 2.95 -15.11
CA LEU A 98 1.86 4.01 -15.06
C LEU A 98 2.99 3.82 -16.07
N SER A 99 3.41 2.57 -16.32
CA SER A 99 4.47 2.29 -17.27
C SER A 99 4.05 2.56 -18.72
N MET A 100 2.77 2.54 -19.01
CA MET A 100 2.21 2.81 -20.32
C MET A 100 1.81 4.27 -20.51
N THR A 101 1.79 5.04 -19.44
CA THR A 101 1.40 6.45 -19.49
C THR A 101 2.64 7.29 -19.73
N PRO A 102 2.66 8.17 -20.75
CA PRO A 102 3.78 9.08 -20.98
C PRO A 102 4.00 9.99 -19.76
N ALA A 103 5.27 10.20 -19.47
CA ALA A 103 5.64 11.12 -18.39
C ALA A 103 5.32 12.57 -18.76
#